data_07ca3b2012fc7e90f71dbe637552b77b
#
_entry.id   07ca3b2012fc7e90f71dbe637552b77b
#
_cell.length_a   1.000
_cell.length_b   1.000
_cell.length_c   1.000
_cell.angle_alpha   90.00
_cell.angle_beta   90.00
_cell.angle_gamma   90.00
#
_symmetry.space_group_name_H-M   'P 1'
#
loop_
_entity.id
_entity.type
_entity.pdbx_description
1 polymer ?
#
loop_
_entity_poly.entity_id
_entity_poly.type
_entity_poly.pdbx_seq_one_letter_code
_entity_poly.pdbx_strand_id
1 'polypeptide(L)'
;MRRFAFALVLVAVAVAFCGRSFPINSSRVAAEPQQGTAVFDSDGKLKLPTGFRSWVFVGAPLTPNALNNGKAGFPEYHHVYVEKKNVDAYLATGSFPEGTMFVKELTRVLSPTFPDGSRKEPSGRGYFNGEYNGIDVSVKDSKRFASTNGWGFFTFGHHPLPYAETAAESPVNECAGCHLANVAKTDMTWIQFYPLLRDKKGY
;
A
#
# COMPACT_ATOMS: atom_id res chain seq x y z
N MET A 1 54.75 51.52 -43.96
CA MET A 1 54.33 50.56 -42.90
C MET A 1 53.48 51.31 -41.86
N ARG A 2 52.14 51.16 -41.95
CA ARG A 2 51.21 51.83 -41.06
C ARG A 2 50.71 50.79 -40.07
N ARG A 3 50.96 51.02 -38.78
CA ARG A 3 50.45 50.18 -37.64
C ARG A 3 49.06 50.68 -37.27
N PHE A 4 48.04 49.88 -37.45
CA PHE A 4 46.69 50.14 -36.87
C PHE A 4 46.66 49.55 -35.48
N ALA A 5 46.37 50.41 -34.48
CA ALA A 5 46.05 50.02 -33.13
C ALA A 5 44.54 49.79 -33.03
N PHE A 6 44.12 48.58 -32.70
CA PHE A 6 42.71 48.28 -32.33
C PHE A 6 42.51 48.54 -30.83
N ALA A 7 41.69 49.52 -30.53
CA ALA A 7 41.20 49.75 -29.16
C ALA A 7 40.05 48.83 -28.87
N LEU A 8 40.21 47.97 -27.88
CA LEU A 8 39.17 47.08 -27.38
C LEU A 8 38.31 47.85 -26.35
N VAL A 9 37.04 48.14 -26.69
CA VAL A 9 36.07 48.71 -25.77
C VAL A 9 35.35 47.57 -25.03
N LEU A 10 35.66 47.43 -23.74
CA LEU A 10 34.95 46.52 -22.83
C LEU A 10 33.68 47.21 -22.33
N VAL A 11 32.51 46.74 -22.81
CA VAL A 11 31.23 47.13 -22.27
C VAL A 11 30.88 46.17 -21.12
N ALA A 12 30.93 46.67 -19.88
CA ALA A 12 30.48 45.92 -18.72
C ALA A 12 28.95 46.08 -18.61
N VAL A 13 28.22 45.00 -18.87
CA VAL A 13 26.79 44.92 -18.63
C VAL A 13 26.56 44.49 -17.18
N ALA A 14 26.17 45.43 -16.32
CA ALA A 14 25.75 45.12 -14.96
C ALA A 14 24.31 44.57 -15.01
N VAL A 15 24.16 43.22 -14.83
CA VAL A 15 22.85 42.62 -14.64
C VAL A 15 22.45 42.75 -13.18
N ALA A 16 21.54 43.67 -12.89
CA ALA A 16 20.92 43.81 -11.58
C ALA A 16 19.96 42.66 -11.36
N PHE A 17 20.38 41.62 -10.59
CA PHE A 17 19.49 40.57 -10.08
C PHE A 17 18.56 41.19 -9.01
N CYS A 18 17.36 41.56 -9.40
CA CYS A 18 16.30 41.89 -8.46
C CYS A 18 15.79 40.63 -7.81
N GLY A 19 16.38 40.25 -6.69
CA GLY A 19 15.99 39.12 -5.87
C GLY A 19 14.60 39.31 -5.28
N ARG A 20 13.55 38.90 -5.98
CA ARG A 20 12.23 38.73 -5.38
C ARG A 20 12.24 37.45 -4.55
N SER A 21 12.43 37.58 -3.24
CA SER A 21 12.17 36.51 -2.28
C SER A 21 10.67 36.28 -2.23
N PHE A 22 10.22 35.20 -2.86
CA PHE A 22 8.86 34.71 -2.63
C PHE A 22 8.84 34.10 -1.22
N PRO A 23 7.93 34.50 -0.34
CA PRO A 23 7.74 33.80 0.92
C PRO A 23 7.26 32.40 0.60
N ILE A 24 8.08 31.37 0.85
CA ILE A 24 7.65 29.98 0.87
C ILE A 24 6.73 29.87 2.08
N ASN A 25 5.45 30.01 1.86
CA ASN A 25 4.44 29.72 2.87
C ASN A 25 4.41 28.20 3.03
N SER A 26 5.32 27.69 3.86
CA SER A 26 5.28 26.29 4.31
C SER A 26 4.11 26.17 5.28
N SER A 27 2.88 26.15 4.74
CA SER A 27 1.77 25.57 5.44
C SER A 27 2.18 24.13 5.77
N ARG A 28 2.64 23.90 7.00
CA ARG A 28 2.74 22.56 7.55
C ARG A 28 1.33 22.00 7.45
N VAL A 29 1.06 21.20 6.44
CA VAL A 29 -0.07 20.29 6.49
C VAL A 29 0.21 19.46 7.73
N ALA A 30 -0.54 19.74 8.79
CA ALA A 30 -0.50 18.92 9.99
C ALA A 30 -0.79 17.50 9.49
N ALA A 31 0.18 16.59 9.65
CA ALA A 31 -0.06 15.20 9.37
C ALA A 31 -1.26 14.80 10.22
N GLU A 32 -2.35 14.39 9.58
CA GLU A 32 -3.47 13.82 10.31
C GLU A 32 -2.94 12.72 11.22
N PRO A 33 -3.38 12.64 12.48
CA PRO A 33 -2.90 11.61 13.39
C PRO A 33 -3.12 10.26 12.70
N GLN A 34 -2.04 9.50 12.51
CA GLN A 34 -2.10 8.13 11.98
C GLN A 34 -3.01 7.35 12.93
N GLN A 35 -4.22 7.06 12.49
CA GLN A 35 -5.19 6.30 13.27
C GLN A 35 -4.77 4.83 13.21
N GLY A 36 -3.89 4.46 14.13
CA GLY A 36 -3.25 3.18 14.21
C GLY A 36 -3.91 2.20 15.17
N THR A 37 -5.19 2.36 15.43
CA THR A 37 -5.97 1.45 16.28
C THR A 37 -7.26 1.10 15.56
N ALA A 38 -7.56 -0.18 15.48
CA ALA A 38 -8.83 -0.64 14.93
C ALA A 38 -9.99 -0.02 15.73
N VAL A 39 -10.87 0.67 15.04
CA VAL A 39 -12.05 1.32 15.62
C VAL A 39 -13.28 0.56 15.18
N PHE A 40 -14.04 0.08 16.17
CA PHE A 40 -15.31 -0.60 15.93
C PHE A 40 -16.47 0.33 16.33
N ASP A 41 -17.55 0.27 15.56
CA ASP A 41 -18.79 0.98 15.92
C ASP A 41 -19.59 0.21 16.99
N SER A 42 -20.77 0.74 17.37
CA SER A 42 -21.66 0.12 18.36
C SER A 42 -22.18 -1.25 17.95
N ASP A 43 -22.24 -1.53 16.64
CA ASP A 43 -22.70 -2.79 16.08
C ASP A 43 -21.56 -3.82 15.93
N GLY A 44 -20.33 -3.44 16.33
CA GLY A 44 -19.13 -4.26 16.25
C GLY A 44 -18.51 -4.31 14.85
N LYS A 45 -18.93 -3.45 13.93
CA LYS A 45 -18.32 -3.34 12.59
C LYS A 45 -17.04 -2.53 12.67
N LEU A 46 -16.03 -2.95 11.91
CA LEU A 46 -14.78 -2.19 11.78
C LEU A 46 -15.03 -0.95 10.93
N LYS A 47 -14.58 0.22 11.41
CA LYS A 47 -14.52 1.44 10.60
C LYS A 47 -13.34 1.35 9.63
N LEU A 48 -13.53 1.86 8.40
CA LEU A 48 -12.47 1.90 7.40
C LEU A 48 -11.27 2.69 7.93
N PRO A 49 -10.08 2.09 8.01
CA PRO A 49 -8.88 2.80 8.44
C PRO A 49 -8.57 3.97 7.50
N THR A 50 -8.20 5.11 8.07
CA THR A 50 -7.80 6.30 7.30
C THR A 50 -6.27 6.46 7.29
N GLY A 51 -5.75 7.16 6.29
CA GLY A 51 -4.31 7.46 6.21
C GLY A 51 -3.39 6.26 5.97
N PHE A 52 -3.93 5.07 5.75
CA PHE A 52 -3.15 3.82 5.60
C PHE A 52 -2.16 3.87 4.41
N ARG A 53 -2.40 4.69 3.38
CA ARG A 53 -1.46 4.85 2.25
C ARG A 53 -0.14 5.52 2.67
N SER A 54 -0.07 6.11 3.87
CA SER A 54 1.17 6.61 4.48
C SER A 54 1.87 5.59 5.37
N TRP A 55 1.29 4.40 5.58
CA TRP A 55 1.89 3.33 6.34
C TRP A 55 3.00 2.63 5.54
N VAL A 56 3.68 1.68 6.17
CA VAL A 56 4.72 0.90 5.50
C VAL A 56 4.08 -0.03 4.47
N PHE A 57 4.44 0.15 3.21
CA PHE A 57 4.11 -0.79 2.15
C PHE A 57 4.98 -2.04 2.28
N VAL A 58 4.35 -3.21 2.43
CA VAL A 58 5.09 -4.48 2.66
C VAL A 58 5.15 -5.38 1.43
N GLY A 59 4.25 -5.22 0.47
CA GLY A 59 4.27 -5.99 -0.78
C GLY A 59 3.00 -5.85 -1.61
N ALA A 60 3.05 -6.31 -2.86
CA ALA A 60 1.93 -6.31 -3.79
C ALA A 60 1.90 -7.61 -4.63
N PRO A 61 1.49 -8.76 -4.08
CA PRO A 61 1.27 -9.95 -4.88
C PRO A 61 0.26 -9.71 -6.00
N LEU A 62 0.41 -10.43 -7.11
CA LEU A 62 -0.49 -10.39 -8.25
C LEU A 62 -0.71 -11.79 -8.80
N THR A 63 -1.97 -12.17 -8.97
CA THR A 63 -2.37 -13.46 -9.57
C THR A 63 -3.36 -13.22 -10.72
N PRO A 64 -2.90 -12.74 -11.90
CA PRO A 64 -3.78 -12.30 -12.97
C PRO A 64 -4.60 -13.45 -13.56
N ASN A 65 -5.82 -13.16 -14.00
CA ASN A 65 -6.73 -14.14 -14.60
C ASN A 65 -6.08 -14.94 -15.74
N ALA A 66 -5.33 -14.27 -16.62
CA ALA A 66 -4.75 -14.92 -17.81
C ALA A 66 -3.78 -16.06 -17.47
N LEU A 67 -3.05 -15.97 -16.35
CA LEU A 67 -2.17 -17.03 -15.86
C LEU A 67 -2.90 -18.09 -15.03
N ASN A 68 -4.20 -17.92 -14.77
CA ASN A 68 -5.01 -18.75 -13.90
C ASN A 68 -6.27 -19.30 -14.64
N ASN A 69 -6.12 -19.65 -15.92
CA ASN A 69 -7.20 -20.17 -16.77
C ASN A 69 -8.46 -19.27 -16.77
N GLY A 70 -8.27 -17.96 -16.67
CA GLY A 70 -9.35 -16.98 -16.65
C GLY A 70 -10.07 -16.81 -15.30
N LYS A 71 -9.64 -17.51 -14.23
CA LYS A 71 -10.38 -17.61 -12.96
C LYS A 71 -9.47 -17.52 -11.74
N ALA A 72 -8.62 -16.46 -11.64
CA ALA A 72 -7.93 -16.18 -10.39
C ALA A 72 -8.95 -15.81 -9.30
N GLY A 73 -8.73 -16.29 -8.07
CA GLY A 73 -9.54 -15.91 -6.92
C GLY A 73 -9.43 -14.40 -6.60
N PHE A 74 -8.25 -13.86 -6.80
CA PHE A 74 -7.95 -12.43 -6.63
C PHE A 74 -7.07 -11.97 -7.79
N PRO A 75 -7.65 -11.53 -8.93
CA PRO A 75 -6.89 -11.17 -10.14
C PRO A 75 -6.26 -9.79 -10.09
N GLU A 76 -6.34 -9.11 -8.95
CA GLU A 76 -5.87 -7.77 -8.71
C GLU A 76 -4.44 -7.75 -8.17
N TYR A 77 -3.83 -6.55 -8.16
CA TYR A 77 -2.72 -6.24 -7.28
C TYR A 77 -3.21 -6.10 -5.84
N HIS A 78 -2.50 -6.70 -4.92
CA HIS A 78 -2.76 -6.63 -3.48
C HIS A 78 -1.74 -5.69 -2.82
N HIS A 79 -2.03 -4.39 -2.79
CA HIS A 79 -1.15 -3.43 -2.11
C HIS A 79 -1.36 -3.53 -0.61
N VAL A 80 -0.37 -4.04 0.10
CA VAL A 80 -0.50 -4.31 1.54
C VAL A 80 0.30 -3.31 2.35
N TYR A 81 -0.38 -2.70 3.32
CA TYR A 81 0.15 -1.69 4.21
C TYR A 81 0.00 -2.11 5.66
N VAL A 82 1.02 -1.82 6.47
CA VAL A 82 1.04 -2.06 7.91
C VAL A 82 1.65 -0.85 8.60
N GLU A 83 1.15 -0.48 9.77
CA GLU A 83 1.74 0.62 10.54
C GLU A 83 3.19 0.34 10.90
N LYS A 84 4.03 1.37 10.80
CA LYS A 84 5.47 1.25 11.07
C LYS A 84 5.77 0.63 12.44
N LYS A 85 5.07 1.03 13.49
CA LYS A 85 5.27 0.48 14.84
C LYS A 85 5.07 -1.03 14.91
N ASN A 86 4.08 -1.55 14.15
CA ASN A 86 3.75 -2.98 14.12
C ASN A 86 4.75 -3.76 13.25
N VAL A 87 5.26 -3.15 12.17
CA VAL A 87 6.37 -3.69 11.39
C VAL A 87 7.63 -3.79 12.26
N ASP A 88 8.00 -2.71 12.96
CA ASP A 88 9.19 -2.68 13.83
C ASP A 88 9.07 -3.75 14.94
N ALA A 89 7.90 -3.87 15.57
CA ALA A 89 7.65 -4.89 16.59
C ALA A 89 7.79 -6.32 16.02
N TYR A 90 7.21 -6.59 14.84
CA TYR A 90 7.36 -7.87 14.17
C TYR A 90 8.83 -8.18 13.84
N LEU A 91 9.57 -7.22 13.27
CA LEU A 91 10.98 -7.40 12.94
C LEU A 91 11.84 -7.67 14.19
N ALA A 92 11.47 -7.10 15.34
CA ALA A 92 12.16 -7.35 16.61
C ALA A 92 11.82 -8.72 17.19
N THR A 93 10.53 -9.13 17.19
CA THR A 93 10.03 -10.28 17.96
C THR A 93 9.67 -11.50 17.12
N GLY A 94 9.33 -11.31 15.85
CA GLY A 94 8.76 -12.34 14.97
C GLY A 94 7.26 -12.57 15.16
N SER A 95 6.56 -11.68 15.88
CA SER A 95 5.11 -11.72 16.10
C SER A 95 4.52 -10.33 16.00
N PHE A 96 3.30 -10.24 15.47
CA PHE A 96 2.58 -8.97 15.42
C PHE A 96 1.93 -8.69 16.78
N PRO A 97 1.99 -7.45 17.31
CA PRO A 97 1.32 -7.07 18.53
C PRO A 97 -0.21 -7.00 18.36
N GLU A 98 -0.93 -7.04 19.49
CA GLU A 98 -2.37 -6.76 19.51
C GLU A 98 -2.67 -5.38 18.91
N GLY A 99 -3.79 -5.27 18.19
CA GLY A 99 -4.19 -4.07 17.47
C GLY A 99 -3.51 -3.88 16.11
N THR A 100 -2.64 -4.82 15.67
CA THR A 100 -2.06 -4.76 14.33
C THR A 100 -3.15 -4.82 13.27
N MET A 101 -3.07 -3.93 12.30
CA MET A 101 -3.89 -3.98 11.09
C MET A 101 -3.03 -4.18 9.85
N PHE A 102 -3.47 -5.07 8.97
CA PHE A 102 -3.05 -5.13 7.58
C PHE A 102 -4.16 -4.54 6.71
N VAL A 103 -3.85 -3.54 5.94
CA VAL A 103 -4.77 -2.99 4.93
C VAL A 103 -4.31 -3.44 3.56
N LYS A 104 -5.15 -4.22 2.88
CA LYS A 104 -4.93 -4.70 1.52
C LYS A 104 -5.82 -3.91 0.58
N GLU A 105 -5.25 -2.96 -0.16
CA GLU A 105 -5.94 -2.22 -1.19
C GLU A 105 -5.75 -2.91 -2.54
N LEU A 106 -6.85 -3.15 -3.23
CA LEU A 106 -6.88 -3.85 -4.51
C LEU A 106 -6.89 -2.86 -5.67
N THR A 107 -6.05 -3.09 -6.68
CA THR A 107 -6.14 -2.39 -7.95
C THR A 107 -6.20 -3.39 -9.10
N ARG A 108 -7.08 -3.14 -10.05
CA ARG A 108 -7.17 -3.96 -11.27
C ARG A 108 -5.89 -3.89 -12.07
N VAL A 109 -5.61 -4.94 -12.83
CA VAL A 109 -4.58 -4.87 -13.86
C VAL A 109 -5.12 -4.03 -15.01
N LEU A 110 -4.31 -3.11 -15.55
CA LEU A 110 -4.66 -2.37 -16.77
C LEU A 110 -4.97 -3.34 -17.91
N SER A 111 -5.93 -2.95 -18.75
CA SER A 111 -6.38 -3.75 -19.90
C SER A 111 -5.20 -4.33 -20.67
N PRO A 112 -5.18 -5.66 -20.91
CA PRO A 112 -4.07 -6.33 -21.55
C PRO A 112 -3.96 -5.97 -23.03
N THR A 113 -2.74 -6.09 -23.59
CA THR A 113 -2.50 -6.04 -25.03
C THR A 113 -2.01 -7.38 -25.56
N PHE A 114 -1.69 -8.34 -24.66
CA PHE A 114 -1.25 -9.68 -24.99
C PHE A 114 -2.13 -10.75 -24.34
N PRO A 115 -2.18 -11.97 -24.94
CA PRO A 115 -3.02 -13.06 -24.42
C PRO A 115 -2.67 -13.51 -23.00
N ASP A 116 -1.44 -13.32 -22.55
CA ASP A 116 -1.01 -13.63 -21.18
C ASP A 116 -1.43 -12.58 -20.13
N GLY A 117 -2.24 -11.60 -20.54
CA GLY A 117 -2.70 -10.54 -19.68
C GLY A 117 -1.72 -9.39 -19.48
N SER A 118 -0.54 -9.48 -20.07
CA SER A 118 0.45 -8.39 -20.01
C SER A 118 0.15 -7.28 -21.01
N ARG A 119 0.82 -6.15 -20.80
CA ARG A 119 0.70 -4.93 -21.57
C ARG A 119 2.09 -4.36 -21.87
N LYS A 120 2.27 -3.70 -23.00
CA LYS A 120 3.51 -2.99 -23.33
C LYS A 120 3.37 -1.50 -23.02
N GLU A 121 4.29 -1.00 -22.20
CA GLU A 121 4.42 0.42 -21.88
C GLU A 121 5.85 0.89 -22.17
N PRO A 122 6.16 2.20 -22.13
CA PRO A 122 7.52 2.71 -22.39
C PRO A 122 8.60 2.08 -21.50
N SER A 123 8.25 1.70 -20.26
CA SER A 123 9.12 1.01 -19.30
C SER A 123 9.36 -0.48 -19.63
N GLY A 124 8.64 -1.03 -20.60
CA GLY A 124 8.72 -2.43 -20.97
C GLY A 124 7.37 -3.14 -20.96
N ARG A 125 7.41 -4.46 -21.22
CA ARG A 125 6.23 -5.33 -21.13
C ARG A 125 6.06 -5.86 -19.71
N GLY A 126 4.85 -5.78 -19.19
CA GLY A 126 4.54 -6.24 -17.83
C GLY A 126 3.08 -6.08 -17.48
N TYR A 127 2.78 -6.15 -16.19
CA TYR A 127 1.48 -5.86 -15.62
C TYR A 127 1.55 -4.49 -14.94
N PHE A 128 0.50 -3.69 -15.09
CA PHE A 128 0.46 -2.32 -14.57
C PHE A 128 -0.83 -2.09 -13.81
N ASN A 129 -0.76 -1.25 -12.77
CA ASN A 129 -1.91 -0.91 -11.95
C ASN A 129 -2.92 -0.09 -12.75
N GLY A 130 -4.18 -0.46 -12.61
CA GLY A 130 -5.34 0.26 -13.11
C GLY A 130 -6.16 0.89 -11.98
N GLU A 131 -7.47 0.82 -12.11
CA GLU A 131 -8.42 1.40 -11.17
C GLU A 131 -8.41 0.69 -9.82
N TYR A 132 -8.73 1.42 -8.76
CA TYR A 132 -9.02 0.83 -7.46
C TYR A 132 -10.21 -0.12 -7.55
N ASN A 133 -10.13 -1.26 -6.83
CA ASN A 133 -11.15 -2.30 -6.91
C ASN A 133 -11.55 -2.91 -5.56
N GLY A 134 -11.11 -2.36 -4.45
CA GLY A 134 -11.53 -2.82 -3.14
C GLY A 134 -10.52 -2.60 -2.03
N ILE A 135 -10.98 -2.82 -0.81
CA ILE A 135 -10.15 -2.85 0.40
C ILE A 135 -10.59 -4.01 1.27
N ASP A 136 -9.61 -4.82 1.69
CA ASP A 136 -9.74 -5.79 2.78
C ASP A 136 -8.82 -5.39 3.93
N VAL A 137 -9.28 -5.61 5.16
CA VAL A 137 -8.52 -5.35 6.37
C VAL A 137 -8.50 -6.59 7.25
N SER A 138 -7.33 -6.97 7.75
CA SER A 138 -7.24 -7.91 8.87
C SER A 138 -6.78 -7.20 10.12
N VAL A 139 -7.35 -7.58 11.26
CA VAL A 139 -7.10 -6.96 12.57
C VAL A 139 -6.72 -8.04 13.57
N LYS A 140 -5.62 -7.85 14.29
CA LYS A 140 -5.24 -8.72 15.41
C LYS A 140 -5.91 -8.25 16.70
N ASP A 141 -6.78 -9.09 17.24
CA ASP A 141 -7.39 -8.95 18.56
C ASP A 141 -7.69 -10.36 19.09
N SER A 142 -6.78 -10.90 19.90
CA SER A 142 -6.85 -12.27 20.41
C SER A 142 -8.06 -12.53 21.30
N LYS A 143 -8.66 -11.50 21.87
CA LYS A 143 -9.87 -11.62 22.68
C LYS A 143 -11.12 -11.69 21.82
N ARG A 144 -11.21 -10.82 20.82
CA ARG A 144 -12.37 -10.73 19.92
C ARG A 144 -12.40 -11.90 18.94
N PHE A 145 -11.26 -12.31 18.40
CA PHE A 145 -11.13 -13.30 17.31
C PHE A 145 -10.45 -14.59 17.75
N ALA A 146 -10.76 -15.08 18.95
CA ALA A 146 -10.13 -16.29 19.52
C ALA A 146 -10.31 -17.53 18.62
N SER A 147 -11.44 -17.68 17.93
CA SER A 147 -11.73 -18.81 17.04
C SER A 147 -10.92 -18.79 15.72
N THR A 148 -10.33 -17.68 15.38
CA THR A 148 -9.58 -17.46 14.14
C THR A 148 -8.13 -17.07 14.43
N ASN A 149 -7.54 -17.72 15.43
CA ASN A 149 -6.16 -17.53 15.87
C ASN A 149 -5.81 -16.07 16.19
N GLY A 150 -6.81 -15.31 16.70
CA GLY A 150 -6.66 -13.92 17.11
C GLY A 150 -6.81 -12.89 15.98
N TRP A 151 -7.26 -13.27 14.79
CA TRP A 151 -7.39 -12.37 13.65
C TRP A 151 -8.81 -12.31 13.09
N GLY A 152 -9.36 -11.10 12.98
CA GLY A 152 -10.61 -10.80 12.27
C GLY A 152 -10.32 -10.28 10.86
N PHE A 153 -11.24 -10.55 9.93
CA PHE A 153 -11.11 -10.17 8.52
C PHE A 153 -12.34 -9.39 8.07
N PHE A 154 -12.14 -8.31 7.32
CA PHE A 154 -13.17 -7.34 6.96
C PHE A 154 -13.00 -6.91 5.52
N THR A 155 -14.10 -6.91 4.76
CA THR A 155 -14.14 -6.45 3.36
C THR A 155 -14.99 -5.20 3.25
N PHE A 156 -14.40 -4.10 2.78
CA PHE A 156 -15.07 -2.81 2.58
C PHE A 156 -15.66 -2.65 1.16
N GLY A 157 -15.68 -3.71 0.40
CA GLY A 157 -16.20 -3.81 -0.95
C GLY A 157 -15.12 -4.20 -1.97
N HIS A 158 -15.55 -4.98 -2.99
CA HIS A 158 -14.75 -5.31 -4.18
C HIS A 158 -15.34 -4.59 -5.38
N HIS A 159 -15.16 -3.28 -5.43
CA HIS A 159 -15.66 -2.36 -6.46
C HIS A 159 -14.82 -1.08 -6.48
N PRO A 160 -14.92 -0.23 -7.51
CA PRO A 160 -14.30 1.09 -7.50
C PRO A 160 -14.81 1.97 -6.35
N LEU A 161 -14.04 3.02 -6.04
CA LEU A 161 -14.42 4.03 -5.03
C LEU A 161 -15.85 4.59 -5.27
N PRO A 162 -16.57 5.00 -4.19
CA PRO A 162 -16.16 4.98 -2.79
C PRO A 162 -16.32 3.60 -2.14
N TYR A 163 -15.51 3.30 -1.13
CA TYR A 163 -15.65 2.10 -0.32
C TYR A 163 -16.68 2.29 0.80
N ALA A 164 -17.14 1.18 1.41
CA ALA A 164 -17.99 1.25 2.59
C ALA A 164 -17.24 1.91 3.76
N GLU A 165 -17.96 2.68 4.59
CA GLU A 165 -17.36 3.33 5.76
C GLU A 165 -17.12 2.35 6.90
N THR A 166 -17.90 1.27 6.96
CA THR A 166 -17.79 0.20 7.97
C THR A 166 -17.98 -1.17 7.32
N ALA A 167 -17.37 -2.20 7.90
CA ALA A 167 -17.52 -3.59 7.48
C ALA A 167 -17.79 -4.51 8.67
N ALA A 168 -18.70 -5.46 8.50
CA ALA A 168 -18.86 -6.57 9.42
C ALA A 168 -17.67 -7.56 9.25
N GLU A 169 -17.39 -8.38 10.27
CA GLU A 169 -16.44 -9.48 10.14
C GLU A 169 -16.91 -10.44 9.05
N SER A 170 -15.99 -10.80 8.16
CA SER A 170 -16.25 -11.79 7.11
C SER A 170 -16.47 -13.18 7.71
N PRO A 171 -17.36 -14.00 7.14
CA PRO A 171 -17.55 -15.37 7.58
C PRO A 171 -16.24 -16.17 7.60
N VAL A 172 -16.06 -17.02 8.62
CA VAL A 172 -14.80 -17.75 8.84
C VAL A 172 -14.40 -18.59 7.61
N ASN A 173 -15.38 -19.18 6.91
CA ASN A 173 -15.13 -20.00 5.72
C ASN A 173 -14.68 -19.22 4.49
N GLU A 174 -14.72 -17.92 4.51
CA GLU A 174 -14.24 -17.05 3.41
C GLU A 174 -12.76 -16.70 3.59
N CYS A 175 -12.44 -15.72 4.45
CA CYS A 175 -11.07 -15.23 4.60
C CYS A 175 -10.28 -16.03 5.64
N ALA A 176 -10.79 -16.12 6.87
CA ALA A 176 -10.09 -16.71 7.99
C ALA A 176 -9.80 -18.20 7.76
N GLY A 177 -10.70 -18.94 7.15
CA GLY A 177 -10.51 -20.38 6.86
C GLY A 177 -9.31 -20.65 5.95
N CYS A 178 -9.14 -19.84 4.90
CA CYS A 178 -7.97 -19.94 4.03
C CYS A 178 -6.68 -19.56 4.77
N HIS A 179 -6.68 -18.51 5.60
CA HIS A 179 -5.51 -18.12 6.39
C HIS A 179 -5.16 -19.18 7.44
N LEU A 180 -6.13 -19.77 8.13
CA LEU A 180 -5.93 -20.87 9.07
C LEU A 180 -5.27 -22.08 8.40
N ALA A 181 -5.74 -22.47 7.23
CA ALA A 181 -5.25 -23.62 6.50
C ALA A 181 -3.81 -23.45 5.98
N ASN A 182 -3.41 -22.24 5.62
CA ASN A 182 -2.17 -22.00 4.89
C ASN A 182 -1.09 -21.24 5.68
N VAL A 183 -1.48 -20.30 6.55
CA VAL A 183 -0.53 -19.36 7.18
C VAL A 183 -0.75 -19.18 8.69
N ALA A 184 -1.40 -20.13 9.36
CA ALA A 184 -1.56 -20.10 10.80
C ALA A 184 -0.22 -20.01 11.55
N LYS A 185 0.81 -20.71 11.06
CA LYS A 185 2.17 -20.73 11.66
C LYS A 185 2.94 -19.42 11.48
N THR A 186 2.50 -18.54 10.61
CA THR A 186 3.09 -17.23 10.32
C THR A 186 2.19 -16.09 10.80
N ASP A 187 1.52 -16.33 11.94
CA ASP A 187 0.60 -15.37 12.58
C ASP A 187 -0.52 -14.91 11.61
N MET A 188 -1.14 -15.89 10.92
CA MET A 188 -2.23 -15.68 9.97
C MET A 188 -1.88 -14.77 8.78
N THR A 189 -0.59 -14.60 8.48
CA THR A 189 -0.11 -13.61 7.50
C THR A 189 0.74 -14.26 6.42
N TRP A 190 0.53 -13.87 5.15
CA TRP A 190 1.28 -14.33 3.98
C TRP A 190 2.68 -13.68 3.90
N ILE A 191 3.45 -13.71 4.98
CA ILE A 191 4.74 -13.02 5.11
C ILE A 191 5.75 -13.39 4.02
N GLN A 192 5.67 -14.61 3.47
CA GLN A 192 6.54 -15.06 2.37
C GLN A 192 6.41 -14.19 1.10
N PHE A 193 5.28 -13.50 0.92
CA PHE A 193 5.03 -12.58 -0.20
C PHE A 193 5.39 -11.13 0.12
N TYR A 194 5.83 -10.85 1.35
CA TYR A 194 6.17 -9.51 1.82
C TYR A 194 7.66 -9.38 2.08
N PRO A 195 8.46 -8.86 1.10
CA PRO A 195 9.93 -8.85 1.20
C PRO A 195 10.47 -8.30 2.51
N LEU A 196 9.85 -7.23 3.02
CA LEU A 196 10.26 -6.61 4.28
C LEU A 196 10.08 -7.52 5.51
N LEU A 197 9.08 -8.42 5.50
CA LEU A 197 8.73 -9.25 6.65
C LEU A 197 9.32 -10.66 6.58
N ARG A 198 9.48 -11.20 5.37
CA ARG A 198 9.89 -12.61 5.16
C ARG A 198 11.30 -12.88 5.68
N ASP A 199 12.22 -11.94 5.54
CA ASP A 199 13.62 -12.13 5.88
C ASP A 199 13.81 -12.42 7.39
N LYS A 200 12.88 -11.94 8.23
CA LYS A 200 12.87 -12.26 9.65
C LYS A 200 12.62 -13.76 9.93
N LYS A 201 11.92 -14.47 9.03
CA LYS A 201 11.59 -15.88 9.17
C LYS A 201 12.50 -16.80 8.34
N GLY A 202 13.49 -16.24 7.63
CA GLY A 202 14.46 -17.03 6.85
C GLY A 202 13.90 -17.66 5.57
N TYR A 203 12.97 -16.94 4.90
CA TYR A 203 12.49 -17.34 3.57
C TYR A 203 13.45 -16.93 2.45
#